data_521f6cc596724c2fa630d90da6d575ae
#
_entry.id   521f6cc596724c2fa630d90da6d575ae
#
_cell.length_a   1.000
_cell.length_b   1.000
_cell.length_c   1.000
_cell.angle_alpha   90.00
_cell.angle_beta   90.00
_cell.angle_gamma   90.00
#
_symmetry.space_group_name_H-M   'P 1'
#
loop_
_entity.id
_entity.type
_entity.pdbx_description
1 polymer ?
#
loop_
_entity_poly.entity_id
_entity_poly.type
_entity_poly.pdbx_seq_one_letter_code
_entity_poly.pdbx_strand_id
1 'polypeptide(L)'
;MDAAKWKPNLKIAGIVLGSEPVVDGYEGKSGKVWRVSKKFPIADNECVSLSEMINLSDKFISSNQTGKDVTINLPKGKWHILRIGHTSTGHTNATGGGGRGLECDKFSREAINKQFDNWFGAIYNHASKDVVKRVLTRLHVDSWECGSQNWSSNFADEFKRRRGYDLMPWLPLYAGVPMESSDKSDAVLRDIRLTIAELINDVFFDEVEKLGKKYGCTLSAECVSPTMVSDGLLHYQHTDYPMGEFWINSPTHDKPNDMLDAVSGAHIYGKNII
;
A
#
# COMPACT_ATOMS: atom_id res chain seq x y z
N MET A 1 -10.12 1.87 -32.60
CA MET A 1 -11.21 2.51 -31.81
C MET A 1 -11.24 3.97 -32.18
N ASP A 2 -12.41 4.46 -32.53
CA ASP A 2 -12.61 5.85 -32.95
C ASP A 2 -12.55 6.74 -31.70
N ALA A 3 -11.48 7.51 -31.55
CA ALA A 3 -11.28 8.43 -30.41
C ALA A 3 -12.40 9.48 -30.26
N ALA A 4 -13.19 9.71 -31.29
CA ALA A 4 -14.31 10.64 -31.29
C ALA A 4 -15.51 10.17 -30.44
N LYS A 5 -15.57 8.91 -30.05
CA LYS A 5 -16.68 8.34 -29.27
C LYS A 5 -16.45 8.30 -27.76
N TRP A 6 -15.23 8.61 -27.29
CA TRP A 6 -14.94 8.61 -25.87
C TRP A 6 -15.31 9.95 -25.24
N LYS A 7 -16.44 9.99 -24.55
CA LYS A 7 -16.85 11.14 -23.74
C LYS A 7 -16.60 10.80 -22.27
N PRO A 8 -15.55 11.34 -21.65
CA PRO A 8 -15.32 11.11 -20.22
C PRO A 8 -16.45 11.76 -19.42
N ASN A 9 -17.09 10.97 -18.55
CA ASN A 9 -17.97 11.50 -17.53
C ASN A 9 -17.09 12.00 -16.37
N LEU A 10 -16.95 13.32 -16.26
CA LEU A 10 -16.28 13.91 -15.10
C LEU A 10 -17.20 13.79 -13.88
N LYS A 11 -16.76 13.00 -12.90
CA LYS A 11 -17.40 12.92 -11.58
C LYS A 11 -16.51 13.65 -10.57
N ILE A 12 -17.04 14.73 -10.01
CA ILE A 12 -16.36 15.49 -8.96
C ILE A 12 -16.98 15.07 -7.63
N ALA A 13 -16.19 14.39 -6.79
CA ALA A 13 -16.62 13.95 -5.47
C ALA A 13 -16.65 15.11 -4.45
N GLY A 14 -15.80 16.13 -4.68
CA GLY A 14 -15.74 17.31 -3.85
C GLY A 14 -14.80 18.36 -4.44
N ILE A 15 -15.00 19.61 -4.08
CA ILE A 15 -14.08 20.72 -4.36
C ILE A 15 -13.75 21.36 -3.02
N VAL A 16 -12.48 21.42 -2.68
CA VAL A 16 -11.99 22.11 -1.49
C VAL A 16 -11.21 23.32 -1.95
N LEU A 17 -11.63 24.50 -1.52
CA LEU A 17 -10.91 25.74 -1.72
C LEU A 17 -10.34 26.17 -0.37
N GLY A 18 -9.03 26.38 -0.32
CA GLY A 18 -8.33 26.85 0.88
C GLY A 18 -7.28 27.89 0.50
N SER A 19 -6.97 28.75 1.43
CA SER A 19 -5.84 29.71 1.34
C SER A 19 -4.55 29.17 1.95
N GLU A 20 -4.64 28.03 2.63
CA GLU A 20 -3.48 27.42 3.30
C GLU A 20 -2.68 26.58 2.30
N PRO A 21 -1.35 26.59 2.38
CA PRO A 21 -0.51 25.78 1.50
C PRO A 21 -0.68 24.29 1.76
N VAL A 22 -0.60 23.50 0.69
CA VAL A 22 -0.73 22.04 0.74
C VAL A 22 0.42 21.40 -0.02
N VAL A 23 0.98 20.33 0.51
CA VAL A 23 1.98 19.53 -0.22
C VAL A 23 1.37 19.01 -1.52
N ASP A 24 1.92 19.42 -2.66
CA ASP A 24 1.42 18.96 -3.96
C ASP A 24 1.55 17.45 -4.12
N GLY A 25 0.47 16.83 -4.58
CA GLY A 25 0.41 15.39 -4.78
C GLY A 25 0.57 14.56 -3.49
N TYR A 26 0.27 15.12 -2.32
CA TYR A 26 0.44 14.43 -1.03
C TYR A 26 -0.27 13.08 -0.96
N GLU A 27 -1.39 12.92 -1.63
CA GLU A 27 -2.12 11.66 -1.68
C GLU A 27 -1.30 10.54 -2.32
N GLY A 28 -0.66 10.82 -3.47
CA GLY A 28 0.26 9.88 -4.09
C GLY A 28 1.53 9.69 -3.29
N LYS A 29 2.10 10.78 -2.77
CA LYS A 29 3.34 10.75 -1.98
C LYS A 29 3.18 9.97 -0.67
N SER A 30 2.00 9.99 -0.05
CA SER A 30 1.67 9.22 1.15
C SER A 30 1.20 7.78 0.87
N GLY A 31 1.26 7.33 -0.38
CA GLY A 31 0.86 5.98 -0.76
C GLY A 31 -0.65 5.74 -0.84
N LYS A 32 -1.47 6.79 -0.80
CA LYS A 32 -2.93 6.69 -0.95
C LYS A 32 -3.33 6.33 -2.39
N VAL A 33 -2.53 6.80 -3.36
CA VAL A 33 -2.62 6.41 -4.75
C VAL A 33 -1.24 6.02 -5.27
N TRP A 34 -1.17 5.24 -6.32
CA TRP A 34 0.08 4.65 -6.82
C TRP A 34 0.96 5.60 -7.64
N ARG A 35 0.39 6.64 -8.24
CA ARG A 35 1.13 7.63 -9.02
C ARG A 35 1.48 8.85 -8.18
N VAL A 36 2.64 9.42 -8.46
CA VAL A 36 3.11 10.67 -7.86
C VAL A 36 3.20 11.73 -8.96
N SER A 37 2.57 12.87 -8.74
CA SER A 37 2.66 14.03 -9.63
C SER A 37 4.02 14.71 -9.54
N LYS A 38 4.25 15.70 -10.42
CA LYS A 38 5.45 16.54 -10.37
C LYS A 38 5.54 17.27 -9.04
N LYS A 39 6.77 17.50 -8.60
CA LYS A 39 7.08 18.24 -7.37
C LYS A 39 6.95 19.74 -7.62
N PHE A 40 6.13 20.40 -6.83
CA PHE A 40 6.08 21.86 -6.75
C PHE A 40 6.55 22.26 -5.34
N PRO A 41 7.65 22.99 -5.21
CA PRO A 41 8.17 23.39 -3.91
C PRO A 41 7.24 24.40 -3.25
N ILE A 42 7.08 24.27 -1.94
CA ILE A 42 6.39 25.22 -1.07
C ILE A 42 7.47 26.04 -0.35
N ALA A 43 7.24 27.32 -0.14
CA ALA A 43 8.18 28.14 0.60
C ALA A 43 8.27 27.71 2.07
N ASP A 44 9.47 27.69 2.65
CA ASP A 44 9.68 27.17 4.01
C ASP A 44 8.88 27.95 5.07
N ASN A 45 8.64 29.26 4.89
CA ASN A 45 7.79 30.04 5.77
C ASN A 45 6.29 29.72 5.70
N GLU A 46 5.89 28.86 4.78
CA GLU A 46 4.53 28.31 4.65
C GLU A 46 4.42 26.91 5.25
N CYS A 47 5.52 26.35 5.75
CA CYS A 47 5.58 25.05 6.40
C CYS A 47 5.37 25.18 7.91
N VAL A 48 4.67 24.22 8.50
CA VAL A 48 4.47 24.15 9.95
C VAL A 48 5.68 23.51 10.61
N SER A 49 6.27 24.19 11.61
CA SER A 49 7.36 23.60 12.39
C SER A 49 6.84 22.55 13.38
N LEU A 50 7.60 21.48 13.59
CA LEU A 50 7.31 20.50 14.66
C LEU A 50 7.24 21.15 16.04
N SER A 51 7.97 22.23 16.28
CA SER A 51 7.94 22.99 17.55
C SER A 51 6.63 23.74 17.78
N GLU A 52 5.85 23.98 16.72
CA GLU A 52 4.54 24.64 16.78
C GLU A 52 3.39 23.64 16.93
N MET A 53 3.70 22.35 17.00
CA MET A 53 2.69 21.30 17.13
C MET A 53 2.48 20.88 18.58
N ILE A 54 1.23 20.60 18.91
CA ILE A 54 0.85 20.03 20.20
C ILE A 54 0.17 18.67 19.94
N ASN A 55 0.80 17.59 20.40
CA ASN A 55 0.21 16.27 20.32
C ASN A 55 -0.87 16.11 21.40
N LEU A 56 -2.10 15.86 20.97
CA LEU A 56 -3.25 15.69 21.84
C LEU A 56 -3.71 14.21 21.95
N SER A 57 -3.00 13.28 21.28
CA SER A 57 -3.43 11.87 21.19
C SER A 57 -3.67 11.22 22.54
N ASP A 58 -2.78 11.45 23.52
CA ASP A 58 -2.88 10.84 24.84
C ASP A 58 -4.13 11.29 25.62
N LYS A 59 -4.58 12.52 25.39
CA LYS A 59 -5.78 13.06 26.02
C LYS A 59 -7.06 12.41 25.51
N PHE A 60 -7.06 11.95 24.25
CA PHE A 60 -8.19 11.30 23.62
C PHE A 60 -8.18 9.78 23.79
N ILE A 61 -7.00 9.16 23.79
CA ILE A 61 -6.84 7.70 23.95
C ILE A 61 -7.17 7.28 25.40
N SER A 62 -6.75 8.06 26.40
CA SER A 62 -7.04 7.79 27.80
C SER A 62 -8.53 7.98 28.18
N SER A 63 -9.26 8.73 27.35
CA SER A 63 -10.70 8.93 27.53
C SER A 63 -11.53 7.83 26.85
N ASN A 64 -11.32 6.58 26.99
CA ASN A 64 -12.05 5.43 26.40
C ASN A 64 -13.59 5.56 26.35
N GLN A 65 -14.11 6.79 26.26
CA GLN A 65 -15.51 7.15 26.38
C GLN A 65 -15.97 7.95 25.16
N THR A 66 -16.60 7.25 24.24
CA THR A 66 -17.38 7.83 23.16
C THR A 66 -18.35 8.88 23.73
N GLY A 67 -18.23 10.13 23.32
CA GLY A 67 -19.16 11.19 23.66
C GLY A 67 -18.80 12.04 24.88
N LYS A 68 -17.58 12.01 25.41
CA LYS A 68 -17.13 12.96 26.44
C LYS A 68 -16.39 14.15 25.83
N ASP A 69 -16.71 15.32 26.32
CA ASP A 69 -15.98 16.55 26.03
C ASP A 69 -14.59 16.49 26.64
N VAL A 70 -13.58 16.84 25.83
CA VAL A 70 -12.20 16.97 26.28
C VAL A 70 -11.85 18.46 26.31
N THR A 71 -11.53 18.97 27.49
CA THR A 71 -11.06 20.35 27.64
C THR A 71 -9.56 20.44 27.37
N ILE A 72 -9.17 21.30 26.43
CA ILE A 72 -7.78 21.50 26.02
C ILE A 72 -7.41 22.97 26.28
N ASN A 73 -6.34 23.17 27.05
CA ASN A 73 -5.76 24.49 27.23
C ASN A 73 -4.69 24.70 26.14
N LEU A 74 -4.96 25.61 25.22
CA LEU A 74 -4.03 25.99 24.17
C LEU A 74 -3.41 27.36 24.47
N PRO A 75 -2.16 27.62 24.11
CA PRO A 75 -1.58 28.95 24.12
C PRO A 75 -2.40 29.94 23.29
N LYS A 76 -2.27 31.23 23.58
CA LYS A 76 -2.97 32.24 22.78
C LYS A 76 -2.49 32.21 21.31
N GLY A 77 -3.43 32.09 20.39
CA GLY A 77 -3.12 32.02 18.97
C GLY A 77 -4.29 31.47 18.14
N LYS A 78 -4.05 31.31 16.86
CA LYS A 78 -4.96 30.62 15.91
C LYS A 78 -4.48 29.18 15.77
N TRP A 79 -5.35 28.22 16.01
CA TRP A 79 -5.03 26.79 16.01
C TRP A 79 -5.87 26.03 15.00
N HIS A 80 -5.23 25.07 14.32
CA HIS A 80 -5.92 24.05 13.52
C HIS A 80 -5.83 22.73 14.26
N ILE A 81 -6.98 22.06 14.45
CA ILE A 81 -7.05 20.74 15.09
C ILE A 81 -7.20 19.70 14.00
N LEU A 82 -6.23 18.81 13.91
CA LEU A 82 -6.28 17.66 13.01
C LEU A 82 -6.63 16.38 13.79
N ARG A 83 -7.66 15.68 13.34
CA ARG A 83 -7.98 14.33 13.79
C ARG A 83 -7.71 13.36 12.66
N ILE A 84 -6.67 12.55 12.81
CA ILE A 84 -6.24 11.59 11.80
C ILE A 84 -6.57 10.19 12.33
N GLY A 85 -7.14 9.36 11.46
CA GLY A 85 -7.48 7.98 11.74
C GLY A 85 -7.34 7.12 10.50
N HIS A 86 -7.48 5.82 10.65
CA HIS A 86 -7.49 4.89 9.54
C HIS A 86 -8.76 4.04 9.54
N THR A 87 -9.10 3.54 8.38
CA THR A 87 -10.23 2.62 8.17
C THR A 87 -9.89 1.63 7.07
N SER A 88 -10.72 0.62 6.89
CA SER A 88 -10.60 -0.29 5.75
C SER A 88 -10.59 0.46 4.43
N THR A 89 -9.79 0.01 3.47
CA THR A 89 -9.79 0.54 2.09
C THR A 89 -11.11 0.28 1.38
N GLY A 90 -11.91 -0.68 1.87
CA GLY A 90 -13.15 -1.10 1.24
C GLY A 90 -12.95 -1.98 -0.01
N HIS A 91 -11.71 -2.26 -0.41
CA HIS A 91 -11.44 -3.16 -1.52
C HIS A 91 -11.84 -4.59 -1.18
N THR A 92 -12.41 -5.27 -2.17
CA THR A 92 -12.82 -6.66 -2.08
C THR A 92 -12.07 -7.48 -3.11
N ASN A 93 -11.86 -8.75 -2.79
CA ASN A 93 -11.30 -9.71 -3.74
C ASN A 93 -12.20 -9.86 -4.98
N ALA A 94 -11.61 -10.34 -6.07
CA ALA A 94 -12.30 -10.59 -7.34
C ALA A 94 -12.97 -11.96 -7.42
N THR A 95 -13.11 -12.67 -6.29
CA THR A 95 -13.69 -14.02 -6.23
C THR A 95 -15.16 -14.01 -6.62
N GLY A 96 -15.58 -15.00 -7.41
CA GLY A 96 -16.97 -15.20 -7.76
C GLY A 96 -17.81 -15.80 -6.63
N GLY A 97 -19.15 -15.68 -6.75
CA GLY A 97 -20.09 -16.31 -5.84
C GLY A 97 -20.02 -15.83 -4.39
N GLY A 98 -20.15 -16.74 -3.45
CA GLY A 98 -20.15 -16.43 -2.01
C GLY A 98 -18.79 -16.17 -1.38
N GLY A 99 -17.71 -16.24 -2.15
CA GLY A 99 -16.35 -16.02 -1.65
C GLY A 99 -15.91 -14.54 -1.61
N ARG A 100 -16.78 -13.61 -2.04
CA ARG A 100 -16.44 -12.19 -2.08
C ARG A 100 -16.36 -11.60 -0.67
N GLY A 101 -15.25 -10.98 -0.34
CA GLY A 101 -15.02 -10.33 0.95
C GLY A 101 -13.97 -9.23 0.85
N LEU A 102 -13.73 -8.56 1.96
CA LEU A 102 -12.68 -7.54 2.03
C LEU A 102 -11.30 -8.18 1.87
N GLU A 103 -10.40 -7.45 1.21
CA GLU A 103 -8.98 -7.78 1.18
C GLU A 103 -8.38 -7.78 2.59
N CYS A 104 -7.46 -8.70 2.86
CA CYS A 104 -6.75 -8.74 4.13
C CYS A 104 -5.69 -7.64 4.23
N ASP A 105 -5.27 -7.33 5.46
CA ASP A 105 -4.13 -6.46 5.72
C ASP A 105 -2.82 -7.13 5.22
N LYS A 106 -2.24 -6.56 4.17
CA LYS A 106 -1.01 -7.09 3.54
C LYS A 106 0.25 -6.81 4.35
N PHE A 107 0.17 -5.97 5.40
CA PHE A 107 1.28 -5.69 6.32
C PHE A 107 1.20 -6.54 7.60
N SER A 108 0.22 -7.46 7.69
CA SER A 108 0.02 -8.36 8.81
C SER A 108 0.16 -9.82 8.41
N ARG A 109 1.21 -10.49 8.90
CA ARG A 109 1.38 -11.94 8.68
C ARG A 109 0.21 -12.75 9.21
N GLU A 110 -0.37 -12.35 10.35
CA GLU A 110 -1.55 -13.01 10.91
C GLU A 110 -2.76 -12.93 9.96
N ALA A 111 -3.01 -11.74 9.39
CA ALA A 111 -4.11 -11.56 8.44
C ALA A 111 -3.90 -12.37 7.15
N ILE A 112 -2.67 -12.42 6.63
CA ILE A 112 -2.29 -13.22 5.46
C ILE A 112 -2.51 -14.71 5.75
N ASN A 113 -2.02 -15.21 6.88
CA ASN A 113 -2.20 -16.60 7.28
C ASN A 113 -3.68 -16.95 7.41
N LYS A 114 -4.48 -16.12 8.05
CA LYS A 114 -5.93 -16.32 8.19
C LYS A 114 -6.65 -16.37 6.85
N GLN A 115 -6.30 -15.46 5.94
CA GLN A 115 -6.82 -15.45 4.58
C GLN A 115 -6.47 -16.76 3.86
N PHE A 116 -5.21 -17.15 3.92
CA PHE A 116 -4.70 -18.34 3.24
C PHE A 116 -5.29 -19.63 3.78
N ASP A 117 -5.36 -19.79 5.09
CA ASP A 117 -5.89 -20.99 5.74
C ASP A 117 -7.39 -21.17 5.44
N ASN A 118 -8.16 -20.09 5.39
CA ASN A 118 -9.60 -20.15 5.09
C ASN A 118 -9.91 -20.31 3.60
N TRP A 119 -8.96 -20.12 2.73
CA TRP A 119 -9.09 -20.28 1.28
C TRP A 119 -8.34 -21.53 0.81
N PHE A 120 -7.04 -21.43 0.61
CA PHE A 120 -6.21 -22.52 0.08
C PHE A 120 -6.12 -23.70 1.05
N GLY A 121 -5.91 -23.41 2.32
CA GLY A 121 -5.87 -24.43 3.38
C GLY A 121 -7.17 -25.23 3.48
N ALA A 122 -8.31 -24.57 3.34
CA ALA A 122 -9.61 -25.23 3.33
C ALA A 122 -9.74 -26.21 2.14
N ILE A 123 -9.35 -25.79 0.93
CA ILE A 123 -9.35 -26.65 -0.28
C ILE A 123 -8.38 -27.82 -0.08
N TYR A 124 -7.15 -27.52 0.35
CA TYR A 124 -6.09 -28.52 0.55
C TYR A 124 -6.50 -29.61 1.55
N ASN A 125 -7.16 -29.20 2.64
CA ASN A 125 -7.59 -30.13 3.69
C ASN A 125 -8.87 -30.92 3.35
N HIS A 126 -9.67 -30.43 2.38
CA HIS A 126 -10.92 -31.08 1.99
C HIS A 126 -10.74 -32.19 0.93
N ALA A 127 -9.71 -32.04 0.10
CA ALA A 127 -9.42 -33.03 -0.94
C ALA A 127 -8.52 -34.17 -0.42
N SER A 128 -8.49 -35.31 -1.13
CA SER A 128 -7.59 -36.41 -0.76
C SER A 128 -6.12 -35.95 -0.89
N LYS A 129 -5.28 -36.35 0.07
CA LYS A 129 -3.87 -35.94 0.14
C LYS A 129 -3.08 -36.30 -1.13
N ASP A 130 -3.37 -37.44 -1.74
CA ASP A 130 -2.68 -37.86 -2.96
C ASP A 130 -3.06 -37.02 -4.16
N VAL A 131 -4.32 -36.58 -4.24
CA VAL A 131 -4.79 -35.69 -5.30
C VAL A 131 -4.18 -34.29 -5.14
N VAL A 132 -4.28 -33.68 -3.95
CA VAL A 132 -3.75 -32.32 -3.73
C VAL A 132 -2.25 -32.23 -3.97
N LYS A 133 -1.46 -33.18 -3.51
CA LYS A 133 -0.01 -33.23 -3.75
C LYS A 133 0.37 -33.32 -5.22
N ARG A 134 -0.49 -33.96 -6.03
CA ARG A 134 -0.25 -34.13 -7.46
C ARG A 134 -0.75 -32.97 -8.30
N VAL A 135 -1.80 -32.29 -7.86
CA VAL A 135 -2.53 -31.28 -8.65
C VAL A 135 -2.24 -29.86 -8.18
N LEU A 136 -2.23 -29.62 -6.85
CA LEU A 136 -1.96 -28.30 -6.28
C LEU A 136 -0.46 -28.13 -6.03
N THR A 137 0.29 -27.87 -7.09
CA THR A 137 1.75 -27.78 -7.06
C THR A 137 2.27 -26.34 -7.15
N ARG A 138 1.39 -25.36 -7.44
CA ARG A 138 1.76 -23.97 -7.61
C ARG A 138 0.70 -23.04 -7.04
N LEU A 139 1.20 -21.98 -6.39
CA LEU A 139 0.45 -20.79 -6.06
C LEU A 139 0.79 -19.70 -7.07
N HIS A 140 -0.17 -18.85 -7.38
CA HIS A 140 0.00 -17.72 -8.27
C HIS A 140 -0.52 -16.45 -7.61
N VAL A 141 0.29 -15.39 -7.67
CA VAL A 141 -0.12 -14.03 -7.34
C VAL A 141 -0.21 -13.28 -8.65
N ASP A 142 -1.43 -12.98 -9.04
CA ASP A 142 -1.79 -12.22 -10.23
C ASP A 142 -1.48 -10.73 -10.06
N SER A 143 -1.78 -9.92 -11.04
CA SER A 143 -1.62 -8.46 -11.01
C SER A 143 -2.16 -7.87 -9.71
N TRP A 144 -1.43 -6.88 -9.17
CA TRP A 144 -1.88 -6.23 -7.94
C TRP A 144 -2.98 -5.21 -8.23
N GLU A 145 -4.23 -5.64 -8.13
CA GLU A 145 -5.41 -4.82 -8.46
C GLU A 145 -6.34 -4.56 -7.25
N CYS A 146 -5.88 -4.92 -6.06
CA CYS A 146 -6.64 -4.76 -4.81
C CYS A 146 -6.53 -3.34 -4.18
N GLY A 147 -6.07 -2.36 -4.95
CA GLY A 147 -5.89 -0.99 -4.49
C GLY A 147 -4.65 -0.77 -3.65
N SER A 148 -4.54 0.41 -3.07
CA SER A 148 -3.39 0.81 -2.25
C SER A 148 -3.73 0.79 -0.76
N GLN A 149 -2.82 0.22 0.03
CA GLN A 149 -2.83 0.26 1.48
C GLN A 149 -1.67 1.12 1.95
N ASN A 150 -1.91 2.09 2.82
CA ASN A 150 -0.87 2.98 3.34
C ASN A 150 -0.81 3.05 4.88
N TRP A 151 -1.57 2.20 5.56
CA TRP A 151 -1.56 2.08 7.01
C TRP A 151 -1.92 0.67 7.47
N SER A 152 -1.46 0.32 8.66
CA SER A 152 -1.79 -0.89 9.42
C SER A 152 -1.58 -0.60 10.91
N SER A 153 -2.06 -1.47 11.78
CA SER A 153 -1.92 -1.30 13.24
C SER A 153 -0.45 -1.23 13.70
N ASN A 154 0.47 -1.86 12.97
CA ASN A 154 1.90 -1.88 13.29
C ASN A 154 2.74 -0.95 12.39
N PHE A 155 2.11 -0.15 11.51
CA PHE A 155 2.82 0.62 10.50
C PHE A 155 3.79 1.64 11.09
N ALA A 156 3.40 2.34 12.16
CA ALA A 156 4.26 3.32 12.81
C ALA A 156 5.52 2.69 13.43
N ASP A 157 5.39 1.51 14.03
CA ASP A 157 6.52 0.76 14.60
C ASP A 157 7.46 0.26 13.50
N GLU A 158 6.91 -0.28 12.41
CA GLU A 158 7.68 -0.71 11.24
C GLU A 158 8.40 0.46 10.56
N PHE A 159 7.73 1.60 10.42
CA PHE A 159 8.35 2.82 9.93
C PHE A 159 9.54 3.23 10.80
N LYS A 160 9.32 3.33 12.12
CA LYS A 160 10.39 3.69 13.07
C LYS A 160 11.56 2.73 13.01
N ARG A 161 11.28 1.43 12.94
CA ARG A 161 12.31 0.39 12.82
C ARG A 161 13.14 0.53 11.54
N ARG A 162 12.50 0.87 10.43
CA ARG A 162 13.13 0.94 9.10
C ARG A 162 13.77 2.30 8.81
N ARG A 163 13.18 3.37 9.27
CA ARG A 163 13.62 4.76 8.98
C ARG A 163 14.43 5.39 10.10
N GLY A 164 14.37 4.84 11.33
CA GLY A 164 15.15 5.32 12.46
C GLY A 164 14.56 6.53 13.20
N TYR A 165 13.33 6.95 12.84
CA TYR A 165 12.64 8.04 13.52
C TYR A 165 11.14 7.79 13.63
N ASP A 166 10.47 8.51 14.53
CA ASP A 166 9.04 8.37 14.80
C ASP A 166 8.19 9.01 13.71
N LEU A 167 7.20 8.27 13.19
CA LEU A 167 6.24 8.76 12.18
C LEU A 167 5.15 9.64 12.78
N MET A 168 4.80 9.43 14.05
CA MET A 168 3.60 10.05 14.64
C MET A 168 3.60 11.60 14.56
N PRO A 169 4.71 12.31 14.78
CA PRO A 169 4.75 13.76 14.60
C PRO A 169 4.51 14.23 13.15
N TRP A 170 4.71 13.36 12.18
CA TRP A 170 4.61 13.66 10.74
C TRP A 170 3.26 13.28 10.12
N LEU A 171 2.31 12.77 10.91
CA LEU A 171 0.98 12.40 10.41
C LEU A 171 0.24 13.54 9.67
N PRO A 172 0.41 14.83 9.99
CA PRO A 172 -0.22 15.90 9.21
C PRO A 172 0.12 15.88 7.71
N LEU A 173 1.26 15.30 7.32
CA LEU A 173 1.61 15.11 5.90
C LEU A 173 0.60 14.24 5.14
N TYR A 174 -0.07 13.28 5.81
CA TYR A 174 -1.15 12.49 5.20
C TYR A 174 -2.39 13.33 4.87
N ALA A 175 -2.54 14.48 5.51
CA ALA A 175 -3.57 15.48 5.22
C ALA A 175 -3.07 16.61 4.31
N GLY A 176 -1.82 16.52 3.82
CA GLY A 176 -1.22 17.50 2.92
C GLY A 176 -0.64 18.73 3.61
N VAL A 177 -0.58 18.77 4.94
CA VAL A 177 0.02 19.90 5.69
C VAL A 177 1.54 19.86 5.49
N PRO A 178 2.16 20.90 4.90
CA PRO A 178 3.61 20.95 4.73
C PRO A 178 4.29 21.17 6.08
N MET A 179 5.38 20.43 6.33
CA MET A 179 6.04 20.41 7.63
C MET A 179 7.53 20.69 7.50
N GLU A 180 8.08 21.52 8.36
CA GLU A 180 9.49 21.95 8.45
C GLU A 180 9.98 22.65 7.17
N SER A 181 9.98 21.97 6.05
CA SER A 181 10.30 22.48 4.73
C SER A 181 9.65 21.60 3.65
N SER A 182 9.60 22.12 2.42
CA SER A 182 9.13 21.34 1.26
C SER A 182 9.97 20.07 1.07
N ASP A 183 11.29 20.18 1.15
CA ASP A 183 12.20 19.04 0.97
C ASP A 183 12.08 18.03 2.09
N LYS A 184 11.90 18.49 3.34
CA LYS A 184 11.70 17.58 4.47
C LYS A 184 10.37 16.85 4.37
N SER A 185 9.30 17.53 4.01
CA SER A 185 7.98 16.94 3.77
C SER A 185 8.04 15.86 2.71
N ASP A 186 8.67 16.15 1.57
CA ASP A 186 8.85 15.18 0.50
C ASP A 186 9.73 13.98 0.91
N ALA A 187 10.77 14.21 1.71
CA ALA A 187 11.64 13.15 2.22
C ALA A 187 10.87 12.17 3.12
N VAL A 188 10.06 12.70 4.06
CA VAL A 188 9.23 11.84 4.93
C VAL A 188 8.17 11.07 4.13
N LEU A 189 7.51 11.72 3.17
CA LEU A 189 6.54 11.04 2.31
C LEU A 189 7.19 9.95 1.45
N ARG A 190 8.42 10.17 0.98
CA ARG A 190 9.22 9.13 0.31
C ARG A 190 9.52 7.97 1.25
N ASP A 191 9.89 8.23 2.49
CA ASP A 191 10.18 7.22 3.50
C ASP A 191 8.93 6.38 3.85
N ILE A 192 7.75 7.01 3.85
CA ILE A 192 6.47 6.31 3.96
C ILE A 192 6.30 5.33 2.79
N ARG A 193 6.50 5.79 1.55
CA ARG A 193 6.38 4.94 0.36
C ARG A 193 7.37 3.78 0.35
N LEU A 194 8.62 4.05 0.73
CA LEU A 194 9.64 3.00 0.87
C LEU A 194 9.24 1.96 1.92
N THR A 195 8.70 2.41 3.05
CA THR A 195 8.22 1.50 4.10
C THR A 195 7.09 0.60 3.59
N ILE A 196 6.15 1.15 2.83
CA ILE A 196 5.07 0.38 2.18
C ILE A 196 5.66 -0.67 1.23
N ALA A 197 6.57 -0.28 0.34
CA ALA A 197 7.20 -1.17 -0.63
C ALA A 197 7.96 -2.32 0.05
N GLU A 198 8.72 -2.00 1.08
CA GLU A 198 9.45 -3.00 1.87
C GLU A 198 8.50 -3.94 2.63
N LEU A 199 7.39 -3.44 3.19
CA LEU A 199 6.40 -4.29 3.88
C LEU A 199 5.69 -5.25 2.91
N ILE A 200 5.39 -4.81 1.70
CA ILE A 200 4.83 -5.71 0.68
C ILE A 200 5.79 -6.86 0.41
N ASN A 201 7.06 -6.56 0.26
CA ASN A 201 8.09 -7.58 0.05
C ASN A 201 8.28 -8.48 1.27
N ASP A 202 8.66 -7.89 2.41
CA ASP A 202 9.15 -8.59 3.60
C ASP A 202 8.03 -9.25 4.41
N VAL A 203 6.77 -8.83 4.20
CA VAL A 203 5.63 -9.37 4.92
C VAL A 203 4.73 -10.18 3.98
N PHE A 204 4.21 -9.57 2.91
CA PHE A 204 3.26 -10.27 2.06
C PHE A 204 3.94 -11.38 1.24
N PHE A 205 4.91 -11.04 0.39
CA PHE A 205 5.53 -12.04 -0.49
C PHE A 205 6.35 -13.08 0.28
N ASP A 206 7.11 -12.68 1.30
CA ASP A 206 7.82 -13.61 2.18
C ASP A 206 6.87 -14.60 2.87
N GLU A 207 5.71 -14.14 3.36
CA GLU A 207 4.75 -15.02 4.01
C GLU A 207 4.04 -15.96 3.01
N VAL A 208 3.68 -15.47 1.83
CA VAL A 208 3.07 -16.30 0.78
C VAL A 208 4.06 -17.36 0.28
N GLU A 209 5.35 -17.03 0.14
CA GLU A 209 6.41 -18.01 -0.16
C GLU A 209 6.49 -19.10 0.91
N LYS A 210 6.51 -18.73 2.19
CA LYS A 210 6.54 -19.69 3.33
C LYS A 210 5.32 -20.59 3.35
N LEU A 211 4.14 -20.02 3.11
CA LEU A 211 2.89 -20.77 3.02
C LEU A 211 2.90 -21.73 1.82
N GLY A 212 3.39 -21.29 0.66
CA GLY A 212 3.60 -22.15 -0.50
C GLY A 212 4.47 -23.35 -0.15
N LYS A 213 5.63 -23.12 0.41
CA LYS A 213 6.56 -24.18 0.83
C LYS A 213 5.96 -25.15 1.85
N LYS A 214 5.17 -24.65 2.82
CA LYS A 214 4.46 -25.45 3.82
C LYS A 214 3.53 -26.48 3.16
N TYR A 215 2.90 -26.13 2.05
CA TYR A 215 2.01 -27.01 1.29
C TYR A 215 2.68 -27.72 0.11
N GLY A 216 3.99 -27.58 -0.07
CA GLY A 216 4.72 -28.21 -1.17
C GLY A 216 4.48 -27.56 -2.53
N CYS A 217 4.06 -26.30 -2.55
CA CYS A 217 3.82 -25.51 -3.75
C CYS A 217 5.00 -24.61 -4.07
N THR A 218 5.26 -24.40 -5.35
CA THR A 218 6.06 -23.27 -5.86
C THR A 218 5.21 -22.02 -5.95
N LEU A 219 5.85 -20.85 -5.97
CA LEU A 219 5.21 -19.54 -6.13
C LEU A 219 5.56 -18.90 -7.46
N SER A 220 4.56 -18.52 -8.23
CA SER A 220 4.70 -17.59 -9.34
C SER A 220 4.02 -16.26 -9.02
N ALA A 221 4.56 -15.17 -9.50
CA ALA A 221 3.93 -13.86 -9.33
C ALA A 221 4.22 -12.95 -10.52
N GLU A 222 3.23 -12.16 -10.87
CA GLU A 222 3.36 -11.04 -11.80
C GLU A 222 3.96 -9.80 -11.13
N CYS A 223 4.25 -8.78 -11.94
CA CYS A 223 4.65 -7.48 -11.44
C CYS A 223 3.65 -6.91 -10.43
N VAL A 224 4.14 -6.23 -9.40
CA VAL A 224 3.31 -5.48 -8.46
C VAL A 224 2.89 -4.16 -9.10
N SER A 225 2.15 -4.26 -10.15
CA SER A 225 1.65 -3.18 -11.00
C SER A 225 0.17 -3.48 -11.33
N PRO A 226 -0.66 -2.49 -11.62
CA PRO A 226 -0.38 -1.05 -11.72
C PRO A 226 -0.74 -0.25 -10.47
N THR A 227 -1.23 -0.83 -9.39
CA THR A 227 -2.01 -0.12 -8.38
C THR A 227 -1.34 0.04 -7.02
N MET A 228 -0.15 -0.52 -6.81
CA MET A 228 0.52 -0.47 -5.52
C MET A 228 1.85 0.27 -5.54
N VAL A 229 2.15 0.93 -4.42
CA VAL A 229 3.47 1.50 -4.14
C VAL A 229 4.42 0.37 -3.81
N SER A 230 5.20 -0.08 -4.78
CA SER A 230 6.15 -1.18 -4.61
C SER A 230 7.36 -0.99 -5.52
N ASP A 231 8.41 -1.75 -5.24
CA ASP A 231 9.53 -1.97 -6.14
C ASP A 231 9.19 -3.14 -7.06
N GLY A 232 9.19 -2.90 -8.38
CA GLY A 232 8.79 -3.87 -9.39
C GLY A 232 9.68 -5.11 -9.46
N LEU A 233 10.92 -5.04 -8.95
CA LEU A 233 11.88 -6.14 -8.98
C LEU A 233 11.98 -6.89 -7.65
N LEU A 234 11.75 -6.19 -6.53
CA LEU A 234 12.12 -6.68 -5.21
C LEU A 234 11.37 -7.97 -4.82
N HIS A 235 10.08 -8.06 -5.13
CA HIS A 235 9.24 -9.19 -4.76
C HIS A 235 9.62 -10.51 -5.47
N TYR A 236 10.32 -10.44 -6.60
CA TYR A 236 10.76 -11.64 -7.31
C TYR A 236 11.79 -12.47 -6.55
N GLN A 237 12.43 -11.91 -5.51
CA GLN A 237 13.28 -12.72 -4.64
C GLN A 237 12.51 -13.85 -3.95
N HIS A 238 11.21 -13.66 -3.69
CA HIS A 238 10.32 -14.60 -3.03
C HIS A 238 9.57 -15.53 -3.98
N THR A 239 9.70 -15.35 -5.28
CA THR A 239 9.03 -16.20 -6.28
C THR A 239 9.97 -17.27 -6.82
N ASP A 240 9.43 -18.45 -7.15
CA ASP A 240 10.17 -19.46 -7.93
C ASP A 240 10.13 -19.12 -9.42
N TYR A 241 9.05 -18.49 -9.86
CA TYR A 241 8.80 -18.12 -11.25
C TYR A 241 8.37 -16.66 -11.35
N PRO A 242 9.32 -15.72 -11.59
CA PRO A 242 8.99 -14.36 -11.98
C PRO A 242 8.17 -14.36 -13.27
N MET A 243 7.05 -13.65 -13.27
CA MET A 243 6.16 -13.53 -14.42
C MET A 243 5.95 -12.08 -14.80
N GLY A 244 5.72 -11.85 -16.08
CA GLY A 244 5.29 -10.59 -16.63
C GLY A 244 4.06 -10.81 -17.50
N GLU A 245 3.31 -9.76 -17.75
CA GLU A 245 2.11 -9.78 -18.58
C GLU A 245 2.39 -9.12 -19.93
N PHE A 246 1.94 -9.73 -21.02
CA PHE A 246 1.87 -9.09 -22.33
C PHE A 246 0.52 -9.34 -22.98
N TRP A 247 0.07 -8.38 -23.79
CA TRP A 247 -1.22 -8.46 -24.44
C TRP A 247 -1.06 -8.60 -25.95
N ILE A 248 -1.59 -9.67 -26.50
CA ILE A 248 -1.54 -9.95 -27.92
C ILE A 248 -2.57 -9.09 -28.67
N ASN A 249 -2.15 -8.46 -29.77
CA ASN A 249 -3.00 -7.62 -30.61
C ASN A 249 -3.61 -6.38 -29.91
N SER A 250 -2.95 -5.89 -28.87
CA SER A 250 -3.35 -4.66 -28.23
C SER A 250 -2.41 -3.51 -28.60
N PRO A 251 -2.74 -2.65 -29.57
CA PRO A 251 -1.86 -1.57 -29.99
C PRO A 251 -1.68 -0.47 -28.94
N THR A 252 -2.49 -0.48 -27.89
CA THR A 252 -2.50 0.56 -26.85
C THR A 252 -2.07 0.06 -25.47
N HIS A 253 -1.89 -1.25 -25.28
CA HIS A 253 -1.58 -1.88 -23.98
C HIS A 253 -0.44 -2.91 -24.13
N ASP A 254 0.54 -2.56 -24.92
CA ASP A 254 1.80 -3.30 -24.90
C ASP A 254 2.50 -3.03 -23.54
N LYS A 255 2.87 -4.10 -22.85
CA LYS A 255 3.52 -4.06 -21.54
C LYS A 255 4.95 -4.62 -21.56
N PRO A 256 5.84 -4.09 -22.41
CA PRO A 256 7.21 -4.63 -22.51
C PRO A 256 7.95 -4.50 -21.18
N ASN A 257 7.63 -3.49 -20.37
CA ASN A 257 8.29 -3.28 -19.09
C ASN A 257 7.98 -4.40 -18.09
N ASP A 258 6.75 -4.92 -18.05
CA ASP A 258 6.38 -6.03 -17.16
C ASP A 258 7.20 -7.30 -17.49
N MET A 259 7.40 -7.58 -18.78
CA MET A 259 8.25 -8.69 -19.23
C MET A 259 9.72 -8.45 -18.89
N LEU A 260 10.21 -7.21 -19.07
CA LEU A 260 11.59 -6.84 -18.72
C LEU A 260 11.83 -6.91 -17.21
N ASP A 261 10.87 -6.54 -16.41
CA ASP A 261 10.94 -6.65 -14.93
C ASP A 261 11.05 -8.12 -14.50
N ALA A 262 10.23 -9.01 -15.08
CA ALA A 262 10.30 -10.45 -14.80
C ALA A 262 11.66 -11.06 -15.22
N VAL A 263 12.15 -10.71 -16.42
CA VAL A 263 13.46 -11.16 -16.91
C VAL A 263 14.60 -10.64 -16.02
N SER A 264 14.55 -9.36 -15.66
CA SER A 264 15.56 -8.74 -14.79
C SER A 264 15.54 -9.35 -13.39
N GLY A 265 14.35 -9.53 -12.81
CA GLY A 265 14.18 -10.19 -11.52
C GLY A 265 14.71 -11.62 -11.52
N ALA A 266 14.43 -12.39 -12.59
CA ALA A 266 14.95 -13.74 -12.74
C ALA A 266 16.47 -13.77 -12.77
N HIS A 267 17.09 -12.87 -13.51
CA HIS A 267 18.57 -12.77 -13.57
C HIS A 267 19.16 -12.35 -12.22
N ILE A 268 18.59 -11.35 -11.56
CA ILE A 268 19.10 -10.82 -10.29
C ILE A 268 19.05 -11.91 -9.20
N TYR A 269 17.97 -12.66 -9.13
CA TYR A 269 17.74 -13.65 -8.09
C TYR A 269 18.02 -15.10 -8.52
N GLY A 270 18.56 -15.32 -9.70
CA GLY A 270 18.90 -16.66 -10.20
C GLY A 270 17.68 -17.58 -10.34
N LYS A 271 16.54 -17.03 -10.79
CA LYS A 271 15.27 -17.77 -10.94
C LYS A 271 15.08 -18.24 -12.38
N ASN A 272 14.23 -19.25 -12.53
CA ASN A 272 13.75 -19.66 -13.84
C ASN A 272 12.74 -18.63 -14.38
N ILE A 273 12.70 -18.46 -15.68
CA ILE A 273 11.72 -17.62 -16.38
C ILE A 273 10.71 -18.54 -17.02
N ILE A 274 9.46 -18.18 -16.96
CA ILE A 274 8.38 -18.83 -17.70
C ILE A 274 7.93 -17.95 -18.85
#